data_f0f7c3b9b141b698f3561e7bbfa7e896
#
_entry.id   f0f7c3b9b141b698f3561e7bbfa7e896
#
_cell.length_a   1.000
_cell.length_b   1.000
_cell.length_c   1.000
_cell.angle_alpha   90.00
_cell.angle_beta   90.00
_cell.angle_gamma   90.00
#
_symmetry.space_group_name_H-M   'P 1'
#
loop_
_entity.id
_entity.type
_entity.pdbx_description
1 polymer ?
#
loop_
_entity_poly.entity_id
_entity_poly.type
_entity_poly.pdbx_seq_one_letter_code
_entity_poly.pdbx_strand_id
1 'polypeptide(L)'
;MKRTISVMVGKGSVNHNSRKFHAKNTDPERSHLNVEYCNEDIRDVYHELFEEARIRYNAKQRKDRQVKDYYEKIASGKQEKPFHEIILQIGNKDDMGAKTEDGQLAAKVLDDYMKDFQQRNPTLRVFSAHLHMDEATPHLHIDFIPFITESKRAMDTRVSLKQALARLGFKGGTRSKTEWNQWVASEKEHLAAVMERYGIEWEQKGTHEKHLSVLDFQKQERAKEVADLEERKAELLEENSAFEAINGALCDQLAQINEELDSSEEELSQSRQETDKAKKQADKYQKRIDELAPKVKNMERLAAEFSANPEELLPEAVIVETGKAYREKKAKPLVEKIVKVLRSVYSAFLDLTNRFERLQESYSRERSRNEHLKGRLQEMIDENRELRETTEDMECVKAVFGSQKVDEAISQAKRQEKIERERKQTMKKKHEREAI
;
A
#
# COMPACT_ATOMS: atom_id res chain seq x y z
N MET A 1 -21.10 -2.16 24.67
CA MET A 1 -19.65 -2.14 24.29
C MET A 1 -19.17 -0.70 24.23
N LYS A 2 -17.83 -0.44 24.42
CA LYS A 2 -17.27 0.93 24.30
C LYS A 2 -16.51 1.07 22.98
N ARG A 3 -16.75 2.18 22.25
CA ARG A 3 -16.09 2.47 20.97
C ARG A 3 -15.77 3.95 20.82
N THR A 4 -14.69 4.25 20.12
CA THR A 4 -14.29 5.63 19.83
C THR A 4 -15.09 6.20 18.65
N ILE A 5 -15.20 7.53 18.58
CA ILE A 5 -15.73 8.25 17.42
C ILE A 5 -14.61 9.05 16.79
N SER A 6 -14.35 8.81 15.53
CA SER A 6 -13.46 9.62 14.69
C SER A 6 -14.26 10.48 13.73
N VAL A 7 -13.98 11.78 13.70
CA VAL A 7 -14.48 12.70 12.67
C VAL A 7 -13.28 13.39 12.05
N MET A 8 -13.07 13.11 10.79
CA MET A 8 -11.90 13.54 10.03
C MET A 8 -12.31 14.54 8.93
N VAL A 9 -11.41 15.46 8.60
CA VAL A 9 -11.58 16.31 7.41
C VAL A 9 -11.06 15.50 6.22
N GLY A 10 -11.95 15.23 5.27
CA GLY A 10 -11.59 14.53 4.05
C GLY A 10 -10.82 15.43 3.07
N LYS A 11 -10.28 14.80 2.03
CA LYS A 11 -9.55 15.50 0.95
C LYS A 11 -10.46 15.98 -0.17
N GLY A 12 -11.76 15.63 -0.13
CA GLY A 12 -12.73 16.00 -1.14
C GLY A 12 -12.58 15.20 -2.44
N SER A 13 -12.29 13.91 -2.34
CA SER A 13 -12.16 13.04 -3.53
C SER A 13 -13.50 12.38 -3.86
N VAL A 14 -14.45 13.13 -4.43
CA VAL A 14 -15.78 12.62 -4.83
C VAL A 14 -15.69 11.38 -5.74
N ASN A 15 -14.69 11.31 -6.63
CA ASN A 15 -14.48 10.13 -7.47
C ASN A 15 -14.06 8.88 -6.68
N HIS A 16 -13.34 9.04 -5.57
CA HIS A 16 -13.04 7.95 -4.65
C HIS A 16 -14.29 7.53 -3.88
N ASN A 17 -15.02 8.51 -3.37
CA ASN A 17 -16.22 8.28 -2.56
C ASN A 17 -17.30 7.55 -3.37
N SER A 18 -17.52 7.94 -4.62
CA SER A 18 -18.47 7.30 -5.55
C SER A 18 -17.93 6.03 -6.24
N ARG A 19 -16.74 5.55 -5.86
CA ARG A 19 -16.08 4.37 -6.47
C ARG A 19 -15.93 4.45 -7.99
N LYS A 20 -15.79 5.67 -8.56
CA LYS A 20 -15.36 5.82 -9.97
C LYS A 20 -13.95 5.30 -10.20
N PHE A 21 -13.14 5.16 -9.15
CA PHE A 21 -11.91 4.37 -9.13
C PHE A 21 -11.73 3.65 -7.78
N HIS A 22 -11.07 2.50 -7.80
CA HIS A 22 -10.74 1.75 -6.60
C HIS A 22 -9.33 2.09 -6.11
N ALA A 23 -9.20 2.49 -4.86
CA ALA A 23 -7.91 2.65 -4.20
C ALA A 23 -7.33 1.29 -3.81
N LYS A 24 -6.03 1.22 -3.51
CA LYS A 24 -5.36 -0.05 -3.16
C LYS A 24 -5.89 -0.73 -1.90
N ASN A 25 -6.55 0.02 -1.03
CA ASN A 25 -7.13 -0.44 0.24
C ASN A 25 -8.61 -0.79 0.12
N THR A 26 -9.21 -0.72 -1.07
CA THR A 26 -10.60 -1.13 -1.32
C THR A 26 -10.66 -2.59 -1.76
N ASP A 27 -11.71 -3.28 -1.33
CA ASP A 27 -12.05 -4.64 -1.72
C ASP A 27 -13.20 -4.59 -2.76
N PRO A 28 -12.90 -4.73 -4.07
CA PRO A 28 -13.92 -4.56 -5.12
C PRO A 28 -15.09 -5.54 -5.01
N GLU A 29 -14.85 -6.73 -4.46
CA GLU A 29 -15.90 -7.75 -4.27
C GLU A 29 -16.94 -7.29 -3.24
N ARG A 30 -16.58 -6.38 -2.36
CA ARG A 30 -17.44 -5.84 -1.31
C ARG A 30 -18.05 -4.48 -1.63
N SER A 31 -17.69 -3.86 -2.75
CA SER A 31 -18.20 -2.53 -3.12
C SER A 31 -19.72 -2.50 -3.29
N HIS A 32 -20.35 -3.64 -3.53
CA HIS A 32 -21.81 -3.77 -3.57
C HIS A 32 -22.49 -3.58 -2.20
N LEU A 33 -21.73 -3.60 -1.10
CA LEU A 33 -22.22 -3.36 0.25
C LEU A 33 -22.18 -1.87 0.63
N ASN A 34 -21.54 -1.04 -0.19
CA ASN A 34 -21.50 0.40 0.01
C ASN A 34 -22.91 0.99 -0.19
N VAL A 35 -23.22 2.04 0.56
CA VAL A 35 -24.49 2.76 0.41
C VAL A 35 -24.23 4.14 -0.15
N GLU A 36 -24.87 4.46 -1.25
CA GLU A 36 -24.92 5.81 -1.82
C GLU A 36 -26.20 6.50 -1.38
N TYR A 37 -26.11 7.61 -0.64
CA TYR A 37 -27.26 8.42 -0.23
C TYR A 37 -27.59 9.50 -1.25
N CYS A 38 -26.57 10.13 -1.78
CA CYS A 38 -26.66 11.08 -2.88
C CYS A 38 -25.32 11.21 -3.59
N ASN A 39 -25.36 11.58 -4.87
CA ASN A 39 -24.18 11.76 -5.70
C ASN A 39 -24.51 12.71 -6.86
N GLU A 40 -24.69 13.98 -6.52
CA GLU A 40 -25.08 15.03 -7.45
C GLU A 40 -23.83 15.71 -8.03
N ASP A 41 -23.94 16.24 -9.25
CA ASP A 41 -22.87 17.05 -9.81
C ASP A 41 -22.76 18.36 -9.03
N ILE A 42 -21.58 18.66 -8.51
CA ILE A 42 -21.35 19.87 -7.71
C ILE A 42 -21.69 21.16 -8.48
N ARG A 43 -21.52 21.18 -9.82
CA ARG A 43 -21.82 22.37 -10.63
C ARG A 43 -23.32 22.62 -10.74
N ASP A 44 -24.09 21.55 -10.84
CA ASP A 44 -25.54 21.62 -10.86
C ASP A 44 -26.07 22.13 -9.52
N VAL A 45 -25.53 21.62 -8.40
CA VAL A 45 -25.88 22.10 -7.07
C VAL A 45 -25.45 23.55 -6.85
N TYR A 46 -24.32 24.00 -7.40
CA TYR A 46 -23.90 25.38 -7.37
C TYR A 46 -24.86 26.27 -8.18
N HIS A 47 -25.34 25.80 -9.32
CA HIS A 47 -26.34 26.51 -10.12
C HIS A 47 -27.65 26.61 -9.34
N GLU A 48 -28.14 25.53 -8.74
CA GLU A 48 -29.34 25.54 -7.90
C GLU A 48 -29.24 26.56 -6.75
N LEU A 49 -28.15 26.55 -6.01
CA LEU A 49 -27.99 27.36 -4.81
C LEU A 49 -27.71 28.85 -5.08
N PHE A 50 -26.95 29.15 -6.13
CA PHE A 50 -26.32 30.45 -6.26
C PHE A 50 -26.68 31.22 -7.54
N GLU A 51 -27.30 30.59 -8.53
CA GLU A 51 -27.54 31.23 -9.82
C GLU A 51 -28.38 32.47 -9.71
N GLU A 52 -29.50 32.43 -8.99
CA GLU A 52 -30.35 33.60 -8.78
C GLU A 52 -29.62 34.74 -8.07
N ALA A 53 -28.82 34.42 -7.04
CA ALA A 53 -28.01 35.38 -6.32
C ALA A 53 -26.91 35.98 -7.21
N ARG A 54 -26.32 35.18 -8.10
CA ARG A 54 -25.36 35.62 -9.10
C ARG A 54 -25.97 36.61 -10.08
N ILE A 55 -27.16 36.31 -10.58
CA ILE A 55 -27.92 37.21 -11.49
C ILE A 55 -28.20 38.51 -10.79
N ARG A 56 -28.78 38.50 -9.57
CA ARG A 56 -29.07 39.70 -8.78
C ARG A 56 -27.82 40.53 -8.48
N TYR A 57 -26.71 39.87 -8.20
CA TYR A 57 -25.43 40.52 -7.97
C TYR A 57 -24.90 41.19 -9.24
N ASN A 58 -24.86 40.45 -10.35
CA ASN A 58 -24.33 40.92 -11.63
C ASN A 58 -25.12 42.10 -12.20
N ALA A 59 -26.43 42.16 -11.97
CA ALA A 59 -27.26 43.28 -12.38
C ALA A 59 -26.81 44.62 -11.76
N LYS A 60 -26.14 44.60 -10.62
CA LYS A 60 -25.62 45.78 -9.90
C LYS A 60 -24.12 46.01 -10.17
N GLN A 61 -23.46 45.16 -10.97
CA GLN A 61 -22.04 45.23 -11.20
C GLN A 61 -21.68 45.70 -12.60
N ARG A 62 -20.58 46.43 -12.74
CA ARG A 62 -19.97 46.72 -14.03
C ARG A 62 -19.55 45.41 -14.72
N LYS A 63 -19.53 45.38 -16.04
CA LYS A 63 -19.20 44.16 -16.85
C LYS A 63 -17.90 43.50 -16.45
N ASP A 64 -16.86 44.28 -16.10
CA ASP A 64 -15.54 43.81 -15.67
C ASP A 64 -15.55 43.12 -14.30
N ARG A 65 -16.58 43.35 -13.48
CA ARG A 65 -16.74 42.81 -12.12
C ARG A 65 -17.82 41.74 -12.01
N GLN A 66 -18.47 41.40 -13.11
CA GLN A 66 -19.51 40.37 -13.13
C GLN A 66 -18.91 38.98 -12.94
N VAL A 67 -19.59 38.15 -12.19
CA VAL A 67 -19.24 36.75 -11.97
C VAL A 67 -19.87 35.93 -13.08
N LYS A 68 -19.04 35.36 -13.96
CA LYS A 68 -19.51 34.52 -15.08
C LYS A 68 -19.96 33.13 -14.57
N ASP A 69 -19.14 32.51 -13.76
CA ASP A 69 -19.37 31.22 -13.13
C ASP A 69 -18.98 31.34 -11.66
N TYR A 70 -19.91 31.03 -10.78
CA TYR A 70 -19.64 31.17 -9.35
C TYR A 70 -18.84 30.00 -8.79
N TYR A 71 -19.02 28.79 -9.32
CA TYR A 71 -18.18 27.63 -8.95
C TYR A 71 -16.72 27.90 -9.30
N GLU A 72 -16.43 28.28 -10.53
CA GLU A 72 -15.07 28.61 -10.98
C GLU A 72 -14.43 29.75 -10.17
N LYS A 73 -15.22 30.74 -9.80
CA LYS A 73 -14.77 31.84 -8.93
C LYS A 73 -14.31 31.32 -7.55
N ILE A 74 -15.06 30.40 -6.96
CA ILE A 74 -14.70 29.81 -5.65
C ILE A 74 -13.54 28.84 -5.81
N ALA A 75 -13.58 27.97 -6.81
CA ALA A 75 -12.54 26.95 -7.04
C ALA A 75 -11.15 27.55 -7.35
N SER A 76 -11.12 28.68 -8.08
CA SER A 76 -9.88 29.43 -8.34
C SER A 76 -9.49 30.38 -7.20
N GLY A 77 -10.35 30.59 -6.24
CA GLY A 77 -10.14 31.47 -5.08
C GLY A 77 -9.29 30.80 -4.00
N LYS A 78 -8.79 31.62 -3.06
CA LYS A 78 -8.00 31.14 -1.90
C LYS A 78 -8.72 31.29 -0.56
N GLN A 79 -9.90 31.91 -0.54
CA GLN A 79 -10.59 32.27 0.71
C GLN A 79 -11.56 31.18 1.16
N GLU A 80 -12.30 30.60 0.24
CA GLU A 80 -13.29 29.56 0.51
C GLU A 80 -12.98 28.34 -0.38
N LYS A 81 -13.30 27.15 0.12
CA LYS A 81 -13.26 25.94 -0.69
C LYS A 81 -14.60 25.74 -1.38
N PRO A 82 -14.64 25.12 -2.59
CA PRO A 82 -15.91 24.81 -3.25
C PRO A 82 -16.84 23.96 -2.40
N PHE A 83 -16.30 23.04 -1.64
CA PHE A 83 -17.02 22.18 -0.70
C PHE A 83 -16.10 21.71 0.40
N HIS A 84 -16.67 21.05 1.40
CA HIS A 84 -15.97 20.41 2.50
C HIS A 84 -16.43 18.97 2.61
N GLU A 85 -15.52 18.13 3.04
CA GLU A 85 -15.77 16.71 3.33
C GLU A 85 -15.51 16.43 4.80
N ILE A 86 -16.40 15.67 5.41
CA ILE A 86 -16.15 14.99 6.68
C ILE A 86 -16.27 13.50 6.51
N ILE A 87 -15.45 12.78 7.27
CA ILE A 87 -15.47 11.32 7.32
C ILE A 87 -15.75 10.93 8.76
N LEU A 88 -16.82 10.16 8.97
CA LEU A 88 -17.20 9.65 10.29
C LEU A 88 -16.91 8.15 10.35
N GLN A 89 -16.31 7.72 11.46
CA GLN A 89 -15.99 6.34 11.72
C GLN A 89 -16.20 6.02 13.19
N ILE A 90 -16.69 4.81 13.49
CA ILE A 90 -16.84 4.25 14.83
C ILE A 90 -15.78 3.17 15.01
N GLY A 91 -15.00 3.25 16.10
CA GLY A 91 -13.93 2.31 16.39
C GLY A 91 -12.80 2.32 15.32
N ASN A 92 -12.17 1.17 15.17
CA ASN A 92 -11.07 0.94 14.24
C ASN A 92 -11.16 -0.48 13.61
N LYS A 93 -10.17 -0.87 12.81
CA LYS A 93 -10.14 -2.17 12.11
C LYS A 93 -10.16 -3.39 13.05
N ASP A 94 -9.66 -3.24 14.29
CA ASP A 94 -9.49 -4.33 15.23
C ASP A 94 -10.76 -4.59 16.04
N ASP A 95 -11.59 -3.55 16.22
CA ASP A 95 -12.80 -3.61 17.06
C ASP A 95 -14.13 -3.36 16.30
N MET A 96 -14.07 -2.80 15.07
CA MET A 96 -15.21 -2.52 14.19
C MET A 96 -14.86 -2.83 12.71
N GLY A 97 -14.11 -3.90 12.47
CA GLY A 97 -13.71 -4.29 11.12
C GLY A 97 -14.90 -4.55 10.20
N ALA A 98 -14.88 -4.06 8.97
CA ALA A 98 -16.00 -4.13 8.02
C ALA A 98 -16.50 -5.55 7.70
N LYS A 99 -15.66 -6.57 7.95
CA LYS A 99 -16.01 -8.00 7.73
C LYS A 99 -16.64 -8.67 8.97
N THR A 100 -16.74 -7.98 10.10
CA THR A 100 -17.25 -8.50 11.36
C THR A 100 -18.71 -8.09 11.60
N GLU A 101 -19.38 -8.75 12.51
CA GLU A 101 -20.73 -8.38 12.98
C GLU A 101 -20.74 -6.98 13.62
N ASP A 102 -19.69 -6.65 14.39
CA ASP A 102 -19.53 -5.32 14.98
C ASP A 102 -19.36 -4.23 13.90
N GLY A 103 -18.65 -4.53 12.81
CA GLY A 103 -18.56 -3.64 11.65
C GLY A 103 -19.91 -3.43 10.96
N GLN A 104 -20.73 -4.47 10.82
CA GLN A 104 -22.09 -4.33 10.29
C GLN A 104 -22.98 -3.51 11.21
N LEU A 105 -22.79 -3.63 12.54
CA LEU A 105 -23.47 -2.79 13.51
C LEU A 105 -23.06 -1.34 13.39
N ALA A 106 -21.73 -1.06 13.24
CA ALA A 106 -21.24 0.30 12.99
C ALA A 106 -21.84 0.91 11.72
N ALA A 107 -21.96 0.13 10.64
CA ALA A 107 -22.60 0.58 9.42
C ALA A 107 -24.07 0.98 9.62
N LYS A 108 -24.84 0.21 10.38
CA LYS A 108 -26.25 0.54 10.73
C LYS A 108 -26.35 1.83 11.54
N VAL A 109 -25.43 2.03 12.48
CA VAL A 109 -25.37 3.26 13.28
C VAL A 109 -25.06 4.48 12.40
N LEU A 110 -24.09 4.36 11.48
CA LEU A 110 -23.71 5.41 10.55
C LEU A 110 -24.85 5.72 9.55
N ASP A 111 -25.57 4.69 9.10
CA ASP A 111 -26.75 4.84 8.26
C ASP A 111 -27.86 5.63 8.99
N ASP A 112 -28.18 5.27 10.22
CA ASP A 112 -29.16 6.00 11.03
C ASP A 112 -28.73 7.45 11.31
N TYR A 113 -27.45 7.67 11.55
CA TYR A 113 -26.90 9.01 11.73
C TYR A 113 -27.08 9.88 10.48
N MET A 114 -26.87 9.30 9.29
CA MET A 114 -26.97 10.04 8.02
C MET A 114 -28.39 10.51 7.72
N LYS A 115 -29.42 9.76 8.12
CA LYS A 115 -30.83 10.07 7.82
C LYS A 115 -31.26 11.49 8.19
N ASP A 116 -30.78 11.97 9.33
CA ASP A 116 -31.14 13.29 9.84
C ASP A 116 -30.08 14.37 9.59
N PHE A 117 -28.97 14.05 8.96
CA PHE A 117 -27.83 14.94 8.83
C PHE A 117 -28.18 16.26 8.12
N GLN A 118 -28.87 16.19 6.99
CA GLN A 118 -29.27 17.40 6.23
C GLN A 118 -30.28 18.26 7.01
N GLN A 119 -31.18 17.64 7.77
CA GLN A 119 -32.15 18.37 8.59
C GLN A 119 -31.49 19.11 9.75
N ARG A 120 -30.51 18.50 10.40
CA ARG A 120 -29.71 19.13 11.47
C ARG A 120 -28.81 20.24 10.93
N ASN A 121 -28.41 20.11 9.68
CA ASN A 121 -27.42 21.00 9.05
C ASN A 121 -27.98 21.70 7.81
N PRO A 122 -29.05 22.52 7.94
CA PRO A 122 -29.74 23.14 6.79
C PRO A 122 -28.88 24.15 6.00
N THR A 123 -27.78 24.64 6.57
CA THR A 123 -26.83 25.56 5.91
C THR A 123 -25.65 24.81 5.25
N LEU A 124 -25.64 23.50 5.32
CA LEU A 124 -24.66 22.63 4.71
C LEU A 124 -25.37 21.74 3.68
N ARG A 125 -25.40 22.16 2.40
CA ARG A 125 -26.08 21.39 1.34
C ARG A 125 -25.22 20.18 0.99
N VAL A 126 -25.65 19.01 1.40
CA VAL A 126 -25.00 17.73 1.04
C VAL A 126 -25.29 17.44 -0.44
N PHE A 127 -24.26 17.13 -1.20
CA PHE A 127 -24.38 16.79 -2.62
C PHE A 127 -23.80 15.41 -2.95
N SER A 128 -22.93 14.88 -2.06
CA SER A 128 -22.38 13.54 -2.20
C SER A 128 -22.22 12.93 -0.81
N ALA A 129 -22.80 11.75 -0.60
CA ALA A 129 -22.66 11.02 0.67
C ALA A 129 -22.66 9.52 0.42
N HIS A 130 -21.65 8.85 1.00
CA HIS A 130 -21.39 7.43 0.78
C HIS A 130 -20.95 6.76 2.06
N LEU A 131 -21.55 5.62 2.38
CA LEU A 131 -21.09 4.71 3.42
C LEU A 131 -20.26 3.61 2.78
N HIS A 132 -19.01 3.50 3.16
CA HIS A 132 -18.11 2.49 2.64
C HIS A 132 -18.01 1.28 3.57
N MET A 133 -18.21 0.09 2.98
CA MET A 133 -18.10 -1.23 3.60
C MET A 133 -17.03 -2.09 2.96
N ASP A 134 -16.37 -1.57 1.95
CA ASP A 134 -15.35 -2.24 1.13
C ASP A 134 -13.91 -1.88 1.53
N GLU A 135 -13.73 -1.22 2.66
CA GLU A 135 -12.44 -0.93 3.27
C GLU A 135 -12.31 -1.62 4.64
N ALA A 136 -11.21 -1.36 5.36
CA ALA A 136 -10.91 -2.04 6.62
C ALA A 136 -11.97 -1.82 7.70
N THR A 137 -12.56 -0.63 7.77
CA THR A 137 -13.55 -0.23 8.78
C THR A 137 -14.67 0.54 8.10
N PRO A 138 -15.94 0.32 8.46
CA PRO A 138 -17.06 1.11 7.96
C PRO A 138 -16.87 2.59 8.28
N HIS A 139 -17.05 3.44 7.28
CA HIS A 139 -16.95 4.89 7.45
C HIS A 139 -17.85 5.62 6.47
N LEU A 140 -18.36 6.76 6.90
CA LEU A 140 -19.30 7.59 6.16
C LEU A 140 -18.61 8.85 5.66
N HIS A 141 -18.60 9.03 4.35
CA HIS A 141 -18.16 10.24 3.67
C HIS A 141 -19.35 11.17 3.45
N ILE A 142 -19.24 12.43 3.82
CA ILE A 142 -20.26 13.46 3.58
C ILE A 142 -19.59 14.67 2.97
N ASP A 143 -19.88 14.93 1.70
CA ASP A 143 -19.44 16.11 0.96
C ASP A 143 -20.54 17.15 0.92
N PHE A 144 -20.27 18.37 1.36
CA PHE A 144 -21.28 19.42 1.46
C PHE A 144 -20.74 20.80 1.08
N ILE A 145 -21.66 21.63 0.57
CA ILE A 145 -21.43 23.04 0.25
C ILE A 145 -21.97 23.88 1.39
N PRO A 146 -21.12 24.58 2.15
CA PRO A 146 -21.58 25.50 3.19
C PRO A 146 -22.07 26.80 2.55
N PHE A 147 -23.31 27.20 2.79
CA PHE A 147 -23.87 28.41 2.21
C PHE A 147 -24.63 29.25 3.23
N ILE A 148 -24.76 30.50 2.90
CA ILE A 148 -25.56 31.46 3.65
C ILE A 148 -26.46 32.24 2.69
N THR A 149 -27.60 32.65 3.18
CA THR A 149 -28.50 33.56 2.54
C THR A 149 -28.43 34.94 3.22
N GLU A 150 -29.01 35.97 2.62
CA GLU A 150 -29.11 37.32 3.19
C GLU A 150 -27.77 37.96 3.59
N SER A 151 -26.72 37.64 2.90
CA SER A 151 -25.41 38.24 3.11
C SER A 151 -25.42 39.70 2.67
N LYS A 152 -24.93 40.60 3.54
CA LYS A 152 -24.74 42.01 3.23
C LYS A 152 -23.49 42.30 2.38
N ARG A 153 -22.64 41.31 2.15
CA ARG A 153 -21.38 41.45 1.41
C ARG A 153 -21.41 40.60 0.16
N ALA A 154 -21.07 41.17 -0.98
CA ALA A 154 -21.03 40.51 -2.29
C ALA A 154 -22.42 39.95 -2.70
N MET A 155 -22.51 38.66 -2.99
CA MET A 155 -23.79 38.01 -3.28
C MET A 155 -24.59 37.79 -2.00
N ASP A 156 -25.90 37.93 -2.08
CA ASP A 156 -26.81 37.70 -0.95
C ASP A 156 -26.84 36.23 -0.52
N THR A 157 -26.74 35.32 -1.47
CA THR A 157 -26.48 33.90 -1.22
C THR A 157 -25.07 33.56 -1.70
N ARG A 158 -24.24 32.99 -0.82
CA ARG A 158 -22.82 32.70 -1.10
C ARG A 158 -22.27 31.61 -0.25
N VAL A 159 -21.15 31.04 -0.72
CA VAL A 159 -20.36 30.08 0.06
C VAL A 159 -19.69 30.80 1.24
N SER A 160 -19.83 30.21 2.44
CA SER A 160 -19.06 30.62 3.62
C SER A 160 -19.20 29.59 4.72
N LEU A 161 -18.15 28.76 4.97
CA LEU A 161 -18.18 27.76 6.04
C LEU A 161 -18.40 28.41 7.41
N LYS A 162 -17.60 29.40 7.73
CA LYS A 162 -17.66 30.09 9.03
C LYS A 162 -19.06 30.63 9.34
N GLN A 163 -19.68 31.31 8.38
CA GLN A 163 -20.99 31.92 8.60
C GLN A 163 -22.13 30.89 8.55
N ALA A 164 -22.00 29.84 7.74
CA ALA A 164 -22.96 28.74 7.72
C ALA A 164 -23.04 28.06 9.10
N LEU A 165 -21.89 27.75 9.69
CA LEU A 165 -21.81 27.16 11.03
C LEU A 165 -22.27 28.14 12.12
N ALA A 166 -21.98 29.45 11.98
CA ALA A 166 -22.47 30.47 12.91
C ALA A 166 -24.00 30.58 12.92
N ARG A 167 -24.69 30.36 11.78
CA ARG A 167 -26.16 30.29 11.69
C ARG A 167 -26.73 29.05 12.35
N LEU A 168 -25.98 27.96 12.43
CA LEU A 168 -26.33 26.78 13.21
C LEU A 168 -26.11 26.94 14.73
N GLY A 169 -25.62 28.12 15.15
CA GLY A 169 -25.43 28.46 16.56
C GLY A 169 -23.97 28.32 17.05
N PHE A 170 -23.04 27.86 16.21
CA PHE A 170 -21.64 27.72 16.57
C PHE A 170 -20.89 29.03 16.43
N LYS A 171 -20.49 29.63 17.54
CA LYS A 171 -19.76 30.88 17.56
C LYS A 171 -18.31 30.68 17.93
N GLY A 172 -17.41 30.96 17.03
CA GLY A 172 -15.99 30.92 17.30
C GLY A 172 -15.58 31.97 18.34
N GLY A 173 -14.60 31.66 19.16
CA GLY A 173 -14.12 32.58 20.19
C GLY A 173 -12.62 32.56 20.36
N THR A 174 -11.99 31.39 20.25
CA THR A 174 -10.57 31.20 20.41
C THR A 174 -10.01 30.34 19.28
N ARG A 175 -8.66 30.23 19.18
CA ARG A 175 -7.99 29.38 18.19
C ARG A 175 -8.35 27.89 18.31
N SER A 176 -8.69 27.43 19.51
CA SER A 176 -9.10 26.04 19.79
C SER A 176 -10.62 25.83 19.73
N LYS A 177 -11.42 26.89 19.92
CA LYS A 177 -12.88 26.85 19.87
C LYS A 177 -13.40 27.63 18.67
N THR A 178 -13.05 27.14 17.47
CA THR A 178 -13.58 27.66 16.21
C THR A 178 -15.01 27.17 15.99
N GLU A 179 -15.75 27.80 15.09
CA GLU A 179 -17.08 27.36 14.66
C GLU A 179 -17.04 25.89 14.19
N TRP A 180 -16.01 25.53 13.45
CA TRP A 180 -15.77 24.16 12.97
C TRP A 180 -15.58 23.16 14.10
N ASN A 181 -14.69 23.45 15.06
CA ASN A 181 -14.41 22.52 16.15
C ASN A 181 -15.64 22.29 17.04
N GLN A 182 -16.44 23.33 17.27
CA GLN A 182 -17.69 23.22 18.04
C GLN A 182 -18.74 22.39 17.29
N TRP A 183 -18.87 22.62 15.97
CA TRP A 183 -19.77 21.83 15.14
C TRP A 183 -19.34 20.35 15.09
N VAL A 184 -18.07 20.06 14.88
CA VAL A 184 -17.55 18.68 14.89
C VAL A 184 -17.81 18.00 16.25
N ALA A 185 -17.65 18.73 17.36
CA ALA A 185 -17.95 18.20 18.69
C ALA A 185 -19.43 17.85 18.83
N SER A 186 -20.32 18.75 18.37
CA SER A 186 -21.77 18.52 18.36
C SER A 186 -22.14 17.31 17.48
N GLU A 187 -21.55 17.17 16.31
CA GLU A 187 -21.82 16.01 15.43
C GLU A 187 -21.31 14.69 16.06
N LYS A 188 -20.22 14.72 16.83
CA LYS A 188 -19.80 13.55 17.63
C LYS A 188 -20.79 13.20 18.72
N GLU A 189 -21.37 14.19 19.39
CA GLU A 189 -22.41 13.98 20.40
C GLU A 189 -23.68 13.40 19.78
N HIS A 190 -24.08 13.87 18.59
CA HIS A 190 -25.19 13.29 17.84
C HIS A 190 -24.93 11.85 17.44
N LEU A 191 -23.73 11.54 16.94
CA LEU A 191 -23.36 10.17 16.59
C LEU A 191 -23.33 9.29 17.86
N ALA A 192 -22.82 9.79 18.99
CA ALA A 192 -22.83 9.07 20.27
C ALA A 192 -24.26 8.75 20.72
N ALA A 193 -25.20 9.68 20.59
CA ALA A 193 -26.61 9.44 20.91
C ALA A 193 -27.25 8.38 20.00
N VAL A 194 -26.83 8.31 18.73
CA VAL A 194 -27.25 7.20 17.85
C VAL A 194 -26.63 5.89 18.31
N MET A 195 -25.32 5.87 18.63
CA MET A 195 -24.62 4.68 19.13
C MET A 195 -25.26 4.09 20.39
N GLU A 196 -25.69 4.95 21.33
CA GLU A 196 -26.38 4.51 22.58
C GLU A 196 -27.65 3.70 22.27
N ARG A 197 -28.42 4.06 21.25
CA ARG A 197 -29.61 3.31 20.81
C ARG A 197 -29.29 1.87 20.40
N TYR A 198 -28.05 1.63 19.98
CA TYR A 198 -27.53 0.33 19.57
C TYR A 198 -26.68 -0.35 20.68
N GLY A 199 -26.68 0.19 21.91
CA GLY A 199 -25.93 -0.37 23.05
C GLY A 199 -24.41 -0.13 22.95
N ILE A 200 -23.98 0.87 22.19
CA ILE A 200 -22.58 1.25 22.04
C ILE A 200 -22.33 2.55 22.82
N GLU A 201 -21.46 2.52 23.80
CA GLU A 201 -21.05 3.67 24.62
C GLU A 201 -19.87 4.38 23.94
N TRP A 202 -19.89 5.70 23.85
CA TRP A 202 -18.77 6.47 23.32
C TRP A 202 -17.58 6.48 24.29
N GLU A 203 -16.45 5.94 23.83
CA GLU A 203 -15.18 6.01 24.55
C GLU A 203 -14.40 7.28 24.16
N GLN A 204 -14.24 8.18 25.12
CA GLN A 204 -13.43 9.39 24.93
C GLN A 204 -12.03 9.15 25.48
N LYS A 205 -11.06 8.81 24.62
CA LYS A 205 -9.67 8.56 25.05
C LYS A 205 -8.93 9.82 25.50
N GLY A 206 -9.47 11.02 25.26
CA GLY A 206 -8.85 12.29 25.64
C GLY A 206 -7.54 12.60 24.91
N THR A 207 -7.12 11.73 24.01
CA THR A 207 -5.92 11.90 23.18
C THR A 207 -6.29 12.69 21.94
N HIS A 208 -5.62 13.81 21.73
CA HIS A 208 -5.64 14.51 20.44
C HIS A 208 -4.56 13.88 19.53
N GLU A 209 -4.73 12.61 19.21
CA GLU A 209 -3.83 11.96 18.26
C GLU A 209 -3.93 12.68 16.91
N LYS A 210 -2.77 13.15 16.46
CA LYS A 210 -2.68 13.83 15.18
C LYS A 210 -3.00 12.81 14.10
N HIS A 211 -4.00 13.10 13.28
CA HIS A 211 -4.37 12.21 12.19
C HIS A 211 -3.15 12.01 11.27
N LEU A 212 -2.65 10.79 11.27
CA LEU A 212 -1.51 10.43 10.43
C LEU A 212 -1.96 10.37 8.96
N SER A 213 -1.08 10.78 8.06
CA SER A 213 -1.31 10.48 6.65
C SER A 213 -1.32 8.95 6.45
N VAL A 214 -1.97 8.47 5.38
CA VAL A 214 -1.99 7.03 5.05
C VAL A 214 -0.57 6.45 5.00
N LEU A 215 0.38 7.22 4.50
CA LEU A 215 1.80 6.84 4.44
C LEU A 215 2.45 6.79 5.83
N ASP A 216 2.14 7.74 6.70
CA ASP A 216 2.71 7.76 8.07
C ASP A 216 2.07 6.66 8.93
N PHE A 217 0.77 6.40 8.74
CA PHE A 217 0.10 5.26 9.37
C PHE A 217 0.72 3.93 8.91
N GLN A 218 0.93 3.75 7.59
CA GLN A 218 1.59 2.55 7.06
C GLN A 218 3.03 2.40 7.57
N LYS A 219 3.78 3.50 7.74
CA LYS A 219 5.11 3.47 8.33
C LYS A 219 5.06 3.05 9.81
N GLN A 220 4.09 3.55 10.55
CA GLN A 220 3.92 3.23 11.96
C GLN A 220 3.49 1.77 12.16
N GLU A 221 2.58 1.27 11.34
CA GLU A 221 2.18 -0.14 11.37
C GLU A 221 3.34 -1.06 10.98
N ARG A 222 4.09 -0.71 9.93
CA ARG A 222 5.30 -1.47 9.55
C ARG A 222 6.40 -1.41 10.62
N ALA A 223 6.52 -0.29 11.33
CA ALA A 223 7.48 -0.19 12.43
C ALA A 223 7.09 -1.11 13.60
N LYS A 224 5.79 -1.27 13.88
CA LYS A 224 5.30 -2.25 14.86
C LYS A 224 5.54 -3.68 14.38
N GLU A 225 5.19 -3.98 13.13
CA GLU A 225 5.47 -5.29 12.52
C GLU A 225 6.97 -5.64 12.58
N VAL A 226 7.83 -4.67 12.30
CA VAL A 226 9.29 -4.85 12.39
C VAL A 226 9.73 -5.09 13.83
N ALA A 227 9.18 -4.34 14.80
CA ALA A 227 9.48 -4.54 16.21
C ALA A 227 9.04 -5.93 16.70
N ASP A 228 7.81 -6.36 16.36
CA ASP A 228 7.27 -7.68 16.67
C ASP A 228 8.11 -8.80 16.02
N LEU A 229 8.55 -8.57 14.76
CA LEU A 229 9.43 -9.51 14.05
C LEU A 229 10.85 -9.55 14.65
N GLU A 230 11.36 -8.41 15.13
CA GLU A 230 12.66 -8.34 15.83
C GLU A 230 12.60 -9.04 17.20
N GLU A 231 11.50 -8.88 17.94
CA GLU A 231 11.26 -9.58 19.21
C GLU A 231 11.14 -11.09 18.95
N ARG A 232 10.33 -11.49 17.97
CA ARG A 232 10.21 -12.90 17.59
C ARG A 232 11.51 -13.49 17.05
N LYS A 233 12.30 -12.69 16.34
CA LYS A 233 13.64 -13.09 15.91
C LYS A 233 14.58 -13.28 17.10
N ALA A 234 14.48 -12.44 18.14
CA ALA A 234 15.28 -12.59 19.34
C ALA A 234 14.89 -13.87 20.12
N GLU A 235 13.58 -14.13 20.26
CA GLU A 235 13.08 -15.38 20.85
C GLU A 235 13.57 -16.61 20.07
N LEU A 236 13.43 -16.59 18.75
CA LEU A 236 13.90 -17.70 17.89
C LEU A 236 15.42 -17.85 17.91
N LEU A 237 16.18 -16.76 18.10
CA LEU A 237 17.63 -16.85 18.28
C LEU A 237 18.01 -17.47 19.64
N GLU A 238 17.24 -17.18 20.69
CA GLU A 238 17.42 -17.77 22.01
C GLU A 238 17.05 -19.27 22.00
N GLU A 239 15.91 -19.62 21.38
CA GLU A 239 15.51 -21.00 21.13
C GLU A 239 16.55 -21.76 20.28
N ASN A 240 17.03 -21.16 19.18
CA ASN A 240 18.09 -21.74 18.36
C ASN A 240 19.39 -21.93 19.14
N SER A 241 19.77 -20.98 19.99
CA SER A 241 20.94 -21.11 20.85
C SER A 241 20.81 -22.30 21.83
N ALA A 242 19.61 -22.50 22.38
CA ALA A 242 19.31 -23.66 23.21
C ALA A 242 19.30 -24.95 22.40
N PHE A 243 18.76 -24.95 21.19
CA PHE A 243 18.81 -26.11 20.27
C PHE A 243 20.22 -26.37 19.74
N GLU A 244 21.03 -25.32 19.48
CA GLU A 244 22.45 -25.51 19.11
C GLU A 244 23.26 -26.14 20.24
N ALA A 245 22.96 -25.81 21.50
CA ALA A 245 23.58 -26.45 22.65
C ALA A 245 23.18 -27.93 22.78
N ILE A 246 21.94 -28.27 22.44
CA ILE A 246 21.40 -29.63 22.41
C ILE A 246 21.95 -30.40 21.20
N ASN A 247 21.95 -29.78 20.02
CA ASN A 247 22.50 -30.36 18.79
C ASN A 247 24.01 -30.54 18.85
N GLY A 248 24.74 -29.65 19.53
CA GLY A 248 26.17 -29.86 19.80
C GLY A 248 26.43 -31.18 20.53
N ALA A 249 25.55 -31.54 21.49
CA ALA A 249 25.63 -32.80 22.18
C ALA A 249 25.23 -34.02 21.32
N LEU A 250 24.32 -33.84 20.36
CA LEU A 250 23.86 -34.89 19.45
C LEU A 250 24.86 -35.11 18.28
N CYS A 251 25.42 -34.00 17.73
CA CYS A 251 26.41 -34.09 16.65
C CYS A 251 27.67 -34.85 17.03
N ASP A 252 28.09 -34.81 18.31
CA ASP A 252 29.22 -35.59 18.76
C ASP A 252 28.87 -37.11 18.87
N GLN A 253 27.60 -37.46 19.08
CA GLN A 253 27.12 -38.85 18.97
C GLN A 253 27.03 -39.33 17.51
N LEU A 254 26.59 -38.40 16.61
CA LEU A 254 26.55 -38.68 15.18
C LEU A 254 27.95 -38.74 14.53
N ALA A 255 28.96 -38.08 15.12
CA ALA A 255 30.34 -38.21 14.64
C ALA A 255 30.91 -39.64 14.79
N GLN A 256 30.38 -40.42 15.73
CA GLN A 256 30.68 -41.85 15.83
C GLN A 256 29.93 -42.69 14.78
N ILE A 257 28.79 -42.23 14.33
CA ILE A 257 28.02 -42.91 13.27
C ILE A 257 28.59 -42.56 11.88
N ASN A 258 29.34 -41.42 11.79
CA ASN A 258 29.90 -40.94 10.51
C ASN A 258 31.14 -41.74 10.03
N GLU A 259 31.65 -42.70 10.77
CA GLU A 259 32.59 -43.69 10.21
C GLU A 259 31.91 -44.69 9.24
N GLU A 260 30.57 -44.74 9.25
CA GLU A 260 29.77 -45.56 8.30
C GLU A 260 29.28 -44.79 7.06
N LEU A 261 29.66 -43.51 6.90
CA LEU A 261 29.13 -42.65 5.81
C LEU A 261 30.05 -42.60 4.58
N ASP A 262 30.24 -43.75 3.94
CA ASP A 262 30.58 -43.83 2.50
C ASP A 262 29.44 -43.30 1.57
N SER A 263 28.29 -42.81 2.20
CA SER A 263 27.17 -42.23 1.46
C SER A 263 27.36 -40.75 1.04
N SER A 264 28.42 -40.08 1.49
CA SER A 264 28.75 -38.70 1.11
C SER A 264 29.07 -38.54 -0.39
N GLU A 265 29.52 -39.62 -1.06
CA GLU A 265 29.72 -39.60 -2.52
C GLU A 265 28.40 -39.56 -3.31
N GLU A 266 27.33 -40.08 -2.75
CA GLU A 266 26.03 -40.08 -3.41
C GLU A 266 25.35 -38.68 -3.38
N GLU A 267 25.50 -37.95 -2.28
CA GLU A 267 25.01 -36.55 -2.18
C GLU A 267 25.84 -35.59 -3.06
N LEU A 268 27.16 -35.82 -3.15
CA LEU A 268 28.01 -35.08 -4.08
C LEU A 268 27.61 -35.31 -5.55
N SER A 269 27.17 -36.53 -5.85
CA SER A 269 26.61 -36.86 -7.18
C SER A 269 25.31 -36.15 -7.49
N GLN A 270 24.41 -36.02 -6.50
CA GLN A 270 23.13 -35.30 -6.67
C GLN A 270 23.35 -33.78 -6.80
N SER A 271 24.23 -33.20 -5.99
CA SER A 271 24.62 -31.80 -6.09
C SER A 271 25.27 -31.46 -7.44
N ARG A 272 26.09 -32.36 -7.98
CA ARG A 272 26.66 -32.22 -9.35
C ARG A 272 25.59 -32.30 -10.41
N GLN A 273 24.57 -33.15 -10.26
CA GLN A 273 23.46 -33.22 -11.21
C GLN A 273 22.58 -31.95 -11.19
N GLU A 274 22.39 -31.36 -10.03
CA GLU A 274 21.65 -30.09 -9.93
C GLU A 274 22.42 -28.90 -10.51
N THR A 275 23.72 -28.85 -10.29
CA THR A 275 24.63 -27.89 -10.91
C THR A 275 24.61 -28.00 -12.45
N ASP A 276 24.59 -29.22 -12.97
CA ASP A 276 24.48 -29.48 -14.41
C ASP A 276 23.12 -29.12 -14.98
N LYS A 277 22.03 -29.30 -14.23
CA LYS A 277 20.70 -28.84 -14.63
C LYS A 277 20.61 -27.31 -14.68
N ALA A 278 21.16 -26.65 -13.65
CA ALA A 278 21.24 -25.18 -13.61
C ALA A 278 22.11 -24.62 -14.76
N LYS A 279 23.23 -25.29 -15.06
CA LYS A 279 24.10 -24.93 -16.17
C LYS A 279 23.42 -25.09 -17.52
N LYS A 280 22.70 -26.20 -17.75
CA LYS A 280 21.89 -26.39 -18.98
C LYS A 280 20.77 -25.35 -19.12
N GLN A 281 20.22 -24.89 -18.02
CA GLN A 281 19.23 -23.81 -18.04
C GLN A 281 19.85 -22.46 -18.36
N ALA A 282 21.02 -22.15 -17.79
CA ALA A 282 21.79 -20.95 -18.13
C ALA A 282 22.21 -20.93 -19.61
N ASP A 283 22.67 -22.06 -20.15
CA ASP A 283 22.99 -22.20 -21.57
C ASP A 283 21.75 -22.00 -22.49
N LYS A 284 20.58 -22.41 -22.04
CA LYS A 284 19.32 -22.18 -22.77
C LYS A 284 18.95 -20.70 -22.78
N TYR A 285 19.20 -19.98 -21.69
CA TYR A 285 19.00 -18.53 -21.64
C TYR A 285 20.05 -17.79 -22.44
N GLN A 286 21.32 -18.22 -22.40
CA GLN A 286 22.37 -17.64 -23.21
C GLN A 286 22.05 -17.78 -24.71
N LYS A 287 21.61 -18.97 -25.16
CA LYS A 287 21.14 -19.14 -26.55
C LYS A 287 20.01 -18.19 -26.93
N ARG A 288 19.09 -17.93 -26.00
CA ARG A 288 17.97 -17.02 -26.25
C ARG A 288 18.44 -15.55 -26.30
N ILE A 289 19.44 -15.19 -25.53
CA ILE A 289 20.13 -13.89 -25.61
C ILE A 289 20.83 -13.75 -26.96
N ASP A 290 21.55 -14.79 -27.39
CA ASP A 290 22.28 -14.82 -28.69
C ASP A 290 21.31 -14.76 -29.87
N GLU A 291 20.11 -15.32 -29.77
CA GLU A 291 19.04 -15.20 -30.79
C GLU A 291 18.40 -13.79 -30.82
N LEU A 292 18.39 -13.08 -29.73
CA LEU A 292 17.82 -11.72 -29.63
C LEU A 292 18.84 -10.64 -29.99
N ALA A 293 20.13 -10.86 -29.74
CA ALA A 293 21.20 -9.91 -30.01
C ALA A 293 21.23 -9.43 -31.49
N PRO A 294 21.06 -10.29 -32.52
CA PRO A 294 21.01 -9.83 -33.90
C PRO A 294 19.75 -9.02 -34.23
N LYS A 295 18.64 -9.27 -33.51
CA LYS A 295 17.39 -8.49 -33.69
C LYS A 295 17.56 -7.09 -33.13
N VAL A 296 18.19 -6.94 -31.97
CA VAL A 296 18.52 -5.64 -31.35
C VAL A 296 19.50 -4.88 -32.31
N LYS A 297 20.53 -5.54 -32.76
CA LYS A 297 21.50 -4.94 -33.71
C LYS A 297 20.86 -4.54 -35.04
N ASN A 298 19.86 -5.28 -35.51
CA ASN A 298 19.11 -4.92 -36.71
C ASN A 298 18.20 -3.70 -36.47
N MET A 299 17.64 -3.57 -35.28
CA MET A 299 16.86 -2.39 -34.84
C MET A 299 17.75 -1.15 -34.70
N GLU A 300 18.99 -1.30 -34.19
CA GLU A 300 19.96 -0.22 -34.12
C GLU A 300 20.38 0.25 -35.54
N ARG A 301 20.53 -0.69 -36.47
CA ARG A 301 20.81 -0.37 -37.88
C ARG A 301 19.64 0.37 -38.54
N LEU A 302 18.41 -0.08 -38.32
CA LEU A 302 17.21 0.62 -38.79
C LEU A 302 17.10 2.02 -38.21
N ALA A 303 17.47 2.20 -36.92
CA ALA A 303 17.50 3.52 -36.29
C ALA A 303 18.53 4.44 -36.93
N ALA A 304 19.68 3.90 -37.31
CA ALA A 304 20.71 4.67 -38.03
C ALA A 304 20.26 5.05 -39.44
N GLU A 305 19.52 4.18 -40.14
CA GLU A 305 18.91 4.48 -41.43
C GLU A 305 17.85 5.59 -41.34
N PHE A 306 17.11 5.70 -40.23
CA PHE A 306 16.19 6.80 -39.98
C PHE A 306 16.86 8.12 -39.58
N SER A 307 18.19 8.16 -39.47
CA SER A 307 18.96 9.39 -39.33
C SER A 307 19.27 10.09 -40.66
N ALA A 308 18.69 9.59 -41.76
CA ALA A 308 18.82 10.20 -43.07
C ALA A 308 18.36 11.66 -43.08
N ASN A 309 19.10 12.50 -43.79
CA ASN A 309 18.82 13.92 -43.88
C ASN A 309 17.45 14.13 -44.54
N PRO A 310 16.53 14.92 -43.97
CA PRO A 310 15.22 15.22 -44.55
C PRO A 310 15.26 15.66 -46.01
N GLU A 311 16.39 16.23 -46.46
CA GLU A 311 16.60 16.65 -47.82
C GLU A 311 16.64 15.51 -48.85
N GLU A 312 17.01 14.28 -48.42
CA GLU A 312 17.03 13.10 -49.29
C GLU A 312 15.65 12.42 -49.43
N LEU A 313 14.71 12.73 -48.55
CA LEU A 313 13.37 12.16 -48.54
C LEU A 313 12.32 12.99 -49.30
N LEU A 314 12.68 14.18 -49.76
CA LEU A 314 11.76 15.09 -50.46
C LEU A 314 11.72 14.84 -51.97
N PRO A 315 10.52 14.60 -52.55
CA PRO A 315 10.41 14.49 -54.02
C PRO A 315 10.63 15.83 -54.68
N GLU A 316 11.25 15.82 -55.85
CA GLU A 316 11.50 17.02 -56.67
C GLU A 316 10.20 17.70 -57.09
N ALA A 317 10.18 19.03 -57.03
CA ALA A 317 8.98 19.86 -57.24
C ALA A 317 8.59 20.00 -58.71
N VAL A 318 7.30 20.06 -58.99
CA VAL A 318 6.71 20.23 -60.33
C VAL A 318 6.20 21.65 -60.55
N ILE A 319 6.72 22.25 -61.59
CA ILE A 319 6.41 23.28 -62.59
C ILE A 319 5.82 24.67 -62.21
N VAL A 320 5.16 24.97 -61.13
CA VAL A 320 4.54 26.31 -60.95
C VAL A 320 5.03 27.08 -59.72
N GLU A 321 5.50 26.42 -58.75
CA GLU A 321 6.24 26.98 -57.61
C GLU A 321 7.69 26.58 -57.81
N THR A 322 8.63 27.50 -57.76
CA THR A 322 10.02 27.08 -57.88
C THR A 322 10.26 25.98 -56.85
N GLY A 323 10.66 24.79 -57.33
CA GLY A 323 10.77 23.57 -56.51
C GLY A 323 11.58 23.79 -55.24
N LYS A 324 12.47 24.79 -55.25
CA LYS A 324 13.25 25.23 -54.10
C LYS A 324 12.41 25.91 -53.05
N ALA A 325 11.41 26.70 -53.41
CA ALA A 325 10.53 27.41 -52.48
C ALA A 325 9.53 26.43 -51.80
N TYR A 326 8.98 25.47 -52.54
CA TYR A 326 8.12 24.43 -52.00
C TYR A 326 8.87 23.52 -51.03
N ARG A 327 10.08 23.09 -51.45
CA ARG A 327 10.95 22.22 -50.63
C ARG A 327 11.32 22.87 -49.31
N GLU A 328 11.76 24.12 -49.30
CA GLU A 328 12.20 24.78 -48.07
C GLU A 328 11.07 25.28 -47.19
N LYS A 329 9.98 25.78 -47.76
CA LYS A 329 8.93 26.42 -46.99
C LYS A 329 7.81 25.49 -46.51
N LYS A 330 7.56 24.40 -47.24
CA LYS A 330 6.42 23.52 -46.96
C LYS A 330 6.84 22.08 -46.61
N ALA A 331 7.63 21.45 -47.43
CA ALA A 331 7.94 20.03 -47.26
C ALA A 331 9.01 19.80 -46.18
N LYS A 332 10.07 20.60 -46.15
CA LYS A 332 11.17 20.46 -45.19
C LYS A 332 10.73 20.59 -43.75
N PRO A 333 9.95 21.62 -43.34
CA PRO A 333 9.47 21.71 -41.95
C PRO A 333 8.55 20.56 -41.55
N LEU A 334 7.76 20.05 -42.48
CA LEU A 334 6.85 18.91 -42.20
C LEU A 334 7.65 17.62 -42.01
N VAL A 335 8.61 17.34 -42.87
CA VAL A 335 9.49 16.16 -42.74
C VAL A 335 10.35 16.24 -41.49
N GLU A 336 10.91 17.41 -41.17
CA GLU A 336 11.66 17.62 -39.92
C GLU A 336 10.79 17.39 -38.68
N LYS A 337 9.54 17.84 -38.73
CA LYS A 337 8.58 17.58 -37.62
C LYS A 337 8.26 16.09 -37.47
N ILE A 338 8.01 15.39 -38.58
CA ILE A 338 7.77 13.94 -38.61
C ILE A 338 8.97 13.17 -38.09
N VAL A 339 10.17 13.49 -38.55
CA VAL A 339 11.42 12.85 -38.13
C VAL A 339 11.68 13.10 -36.64
N LYS A 340 11.40 14.31 -36.15
CA LYS A 340 11.54 14.63 -34.73
C LYS A 340 10.57 13.81 -33.86
N VAL A 341 9.34 13.65 -34.30
CA VAL A 341 8.34 12.80 -33.61
C VAL A 341 8.74 11.34 -33.64
N LEU A 342 9.15 10.83 -34.82
CA LEU A 342 9.64 9.45 -34.98
C LEU A 342 10.86 9.14 -34.09
N ARG A 343 11.84 10.05 -34.02
CA ARG A 343 12.98 9.90 -33.11
C ARG A 343 12.55 9.88 -31.63
N SER A 344 11.60 10.74 -31.25
CA SER A 344 11.09 10.76 -29.90
C SER A 344 10.37 9.45 -29.52
N VAL A 345 9.52 8.95 -30.41
CA VAL A 345 8.79 7.68 -30.21
C VAL A 345 9.76 6.50 -30.16
N TYR A 346 10.76 6.48 -31.05
CA TYR A 346 11.77 5.43 -31.10
C TYR A 346 12.65 5.42 -29.84
N SER A 347 13.08 6.60 -29.37
CA SER A 347 13.84 6.73 -28.12
C SER A 347 13.02 6.24 -26.92
N ALA A 348 11.72 6.58 -26.86
CA ALA A 348 10.82 6.10 -25.83
C ALA A 348 10.62 4.57 -25.89
N PHE A 349 10.55 4.01 -27.09
CA PHE A 349 10.45 2.56 -27.29
C PHE A 349 11.71 1.83 -26.82
N LEU A 350 12.91 2.35 -27.13
CA LEU A 350 14.17 1.78 -26.65
C LEU A 350 14.28 1.84 -25.11
N ASP A 351 13.87 2.96 -24.52
CA ASP A 351 13.86 3.08 -23.06
C ASP A 351 12.89 2.09 -22.40
N LEU A 352 11.72 1.90 -23.01
CA LEU A 352 10.74 0.91 -22.55
C LEU A 352 11.28 -0.52 -22.68
N THR A 353 11.95 -0.85 -23.77
CA THR A 353 12.56 -2.18 -24.00
C THR A 353 13.65 -2.46 -22.95
N ASN A 354 14.54 -1.49 -22.72
CA ASN A 354 15.58 -1.60 -21.69
C ASN A 354 15.01 -1.77 -20.28
N ARG A 355 13.88 -1.09 -19.97
CA ARG A 355 13.18 -1.25 -18.70
C ARG A 355 12.54 -2.64 -18.59
N PHE A 356 11.97 -3.13 -19.67
CA PHE A 356 11.37 -4.46 -19.71
C PHE A 356 12.43 -5.56 -19.49
N GLU A 357 13.60 -5.46 -20.14
CA GLU A 357 14.71 -6.40 -19.95
C GLU A 357 15.21 -6.41 -18.50
N ARG A 358 15.41 -5.23 -17.89
CA ARG A 358 15.79 -5.12 -16.47
C ARG A 358 14.74 -5.73 -15.55
N LEU A 359 13.47 -5.55 -15.85
CA LEU A 359 12.36 -6.13 -15.08
C LEU A 359 12.34 -7.65 -15.21
N GLN A 360 12.60 -8.17 -16.41
CA GLN A 360 12.67 -9.60 -16.68
C GLN A 360 13.86 -10.26 -15.97
N GLU A 361 15.03 -9.61 -15.94
CA GLU A 361 16.18 -10.06 -15.16
C GLU A 361 15.90 -10.06 -13.65
N SER A 362 15.25 -8.99 -13.15
CA SER A 362 14.86 -8.89 -11.78
C SER A 362 13.88 -10.01 -11.39
N TYR A 363 12.87 -10.26 -12.24
CA TYR A 363 11.90 -11.32 -12.03
C TYR A 363 12.55 -12.72 -12.03
N SER A 364 13.51 -12.97 -12.92
CA SER A 364 14.23 -14.26 -12.96
C SER A 364 15.09 -14.50 -11.71
N ARG A 365 15.75 -13.44 -11.20
CA ARG A 365 16.51 -13.50 -9.93
C ARG A 365 15.59 -13.81 -8.73
N GLU A 366 14.45 -13.13 -8.65
CA GLU A 366 13.47 -13.38 -7.58
C GLU A 366 12.86 -14.77 -7.68
N ARG A 367 12.61 -15.26 -8.87
CA ARG A 367 12.12 -16.63 -9.07
C ARG A 367 13.13 -17.69 -8.61
N SER A 368 14.41 -17.53 -8.98
CA SER A 368 15.48 -18.41 -8.53
C SER A 368 15.66 -18.39 -7.01
N ARG A 369 15.54 -17.18 -6.41
CA ARG A 369 15.58 -17.02 -4.96
C ARG A 369 14.42 -17.71 -4.27
N ASN A 370 13.22 -17.62 -4.82
CA ASN A 370 12.04 -18.32 -4.29
C ASN A 370 12.16 -19.84 -4.39
N GLU A 371 12.72 -20.37 -5.48
CA GLU A 371 12.96 -21.79 -5.63
C GLU A 371 14.01 -22.30 -4.62
N HIS A 372 15.07 -21.53 -4.39
CA HIS A 372 16.05 -21.87 -3.35
C HIS A 372 15.45 -21.83 -1.94
N LEU A 373 14.62 -20.82 -1.64
CA LEU A 373 13.94 -20.73 -0.34
C LEU A 373 12.94 -21.87 -0.12
N LYS A 374 12.25 -22.31 -1.17
CA LYS A 374 11.36 -23.48 -1.10
C LYS A 374 12.13 -24.76 -0.85
N GLY A 375 13.32 -24.95 -1.46
CA GLY A 375 14.19 -26.08 -1.19
C GLY A 375 14.62 -26.12 0.28
N ARG A 376 15.14 -25.00 0.79
CA ARG A 376 15.51 -24.88 2.21
C ARG A 376 14.35 -25.11 3.18
N LEU A 377 13.17 -24.62 2.84
CA LEU A 377 11.97 -24.85 3.65
C LEU A 377 11.61 -26.34 3.70
N GLN A 378 11.72 -27.04 2.57
CA GLN A 378 11.47 -28.49 2.52
C GLN A 378 12.49 -29.26 3.35
N GLU A 379 13.78 -28.92 3.25
CA GLU A 379 14.84 -29.49 4.09
C GLU A 379 14.52 -29.32 5.58
N MET A 380 14.13 -28.10 6.00
CA MET A 380 13.75 -27.85 7.40
C MET A 380 12.51 -28.64 7.84
N ILE A 381 11.54 -28.87 6.93
CA ILE A 381 10.36 -29.70 7.23
C ILE A 381 10.76 -31.16 7.43
N ASP A 382 11.65 -31.65 6.60
CA ASP A 382 12.12 -33.05 6.67
C ASP A 382 12.97 -33.26 7.94
N GLU A 383 13.86 -32.32 8.27
CA GLU A 383 14.60 -32.31 9.54
C GLU A 383 13.67 -32.25 10.76
N ASN A 384 12.65 -31.44 10.73
CA ASN A 384 11.65 -31.39 11.82
C ASN A 384 10.86 -32.67 11.96
N ARG A 385 10.58 -33.37 10.86
CA ARG A 385 9.92 -34.68 10.92
C ARG A 385 10.82 -35.72 11.58
N GLU A 386 12.07 -35.79 11.21
CA GLU A 386 13.05 -36.71 11.81
C GLU A 386 13.27 -36.44 13.31
N LEU A 387 13.33 -35.15 13.68
CA LEU A 387 13.43 -34.75 15.08
C LEU A 387 12.19 -35.16 15.90
N ARG A 388 11.00 -35.11 15.31
CA ARG A 388 9.76 -35.56 15.96
C ARG A 388 9.77 -37.08 16.14
N GLU A 389 10.14 -37.83 15.11
CA GLU A 389 10.27 -39.30 15.19
C GLU A 389 11.26 -39.70 16.27
N THR A 390 12.43 -39.02 16.34
CA THR A 390 13.44 -39.30 17.42
C THR A 390 12.91 -38.90 18.81
N THR A 391 12.08 -37.89 18.92
CA THR A 391 11.46 -37.49 20.19
C THR A 391 10.42 -38.53 20.63
N GLU A 392 9.56 -38.99 19.71
CA GLU A 392 8.59 -40.06 19.97
C GLU A 392 9.29 -41.37 20.38
N ASP A 393 10.39 -41.75 19.70
CA ASP A 393 11.19 -42.87 20.08
C ASP A 393 11.78 -42.72 21.49
N MET A 394 12.26 -41.52 21.83
CA MET A 394 12.77 -41.21 23.17
C MET A 394 11.67 -41.31 24.24
N GLU A 395 10.45 -40.84 23.95
CA GLU A 395 9.30 -41.02 24.85
C GLU A 395 8.92 -42.49 25.03
N CYS A 396 8.99 -43.30 23.97
CA CYS A 396 8.84 -44.76 24.05
C CYS A 396 9.89 -45.40 24.95
N VAL A 397 11.14 -44.99 24.80
CA VAL A 397 12.28 -45.48 25.66
C VAL A 397 12.03 -45.06 27.12
N LYS A 398 11.60 -43.82 27.39
CA LYS A 398 11.25 -43.35 28.72
C LYS A 398 10.08 -44.12 29.33
N ALA A 399 9.07 -44.45 28.52
CA ALA A 399 7.93 -45.24 28.98
C ALA A 399 8.32 -46.68 29.39
N VAL A 400 9.26 -47.32 28.69
CA VAL A 400 9.71 -48.68 28.95
C VAL A 400 10.69 -48.75 30.13
N PHE A 401 11.68 -47.85 30.19
CA PHE A 401 12.76 -47.88 31.17
C PHE A 401 12.56 -46.99 32.39
N GLY A 402 11.57 -46.12 32.35
CA GLY A 402 11.27 -45.10 33.36
C GLY A 402 12.08 -43.82 33.15
N SER A 403 11.40 -42.66 33.13
CA SER A 403 11.99 -41.35 32.83
C SER A 403 13.24 -41.05 33.65
N GLN A 404 13.22 -41.36 34.97
CA GLN A 404 14.34 -41.04 35.85
C GLN A 404 15.63 -41.78 35.48
N LYS A 405 15.53 -43.05 35.10
CA LYS A 405 16.70 -43.85 34.69
C LYS A 405 17.29 -43.40 33.36
N VAL A 406 16.44 -43.01 32.43
CA VAL A 406 16.85 -42.48 31.11
C VAL A 406 17.53 -41.13 31.30
N ASP A 407 16.95 -40.23 32.11
CA ASP A 407 17.55 -38.93 32.37
C ASP A 407 18.86 -38.99 33.15
N GLU A 408 19.02 -40.00 34.06
CA GLU A 408 20.30 -40.28 34.72
C GLU A 408 21.35 -40.80 33.74
N ALA A 409 21.00 -41.71 32.83
CA ALA A 409 21.87 -42.23 31.81
C ALA A 409 22.33 -41.13 30.82
N ILE A 410 21.41 -40.29 30.35
CA ILE A 410 21.73 -39.15 29.51
C ILE A 410 22.66 -38.15 30.23
N SER A 411 22.43 -37.89 31.51
CA SER A 411 23.28 -37.00 32.32
C SER A 411 24.70 -37.55 32.50
N GLN A 412 24.85 -38.86 32.63
CA GLN A 412 26.15 -39.53 32.72
C GLN A 412 26.89 -39.47 31.38
N ALA A 413 26.21 -39.75 30.28
CA ALA A 413 26.77 -39.66 28.92
C ALA A 413 27.26 -38.22 28.63
N LYS A 414 26.44 -37.20 28.88
CA LYS A 414 26.83 -35.80 28.71
C LYS A 414 28.03 -35.37 29.53
N ARG A 415 28.19 -35.90 30.75
CA ARG A 415 29.39 -35.62 31.58
C ARG A 415 30.65 -36.24 31.01
N GLN A 416 30.57 -37.49 30.53
CA GLN A 416 31.72 -38.17 29.90
C GLN A 416 32.14 -37.42 28.63
N GLU A 417 31.19 -37.04 27.81
CA GLU A 417 31.45 -36.31 26.57
C GLU A 417 32.12 -34.96 26.82
N LYS A 418 31.63 -34.19 27.79
CA LYS A 418 32.25 -32.91 28.17
C LYS A 418 33.71 -33.06 28.57
N ILE A 419 34.02 -34.12 29.34
CA ILE A 419 35.40 -34.44 29.75
C ILE A 419 36.27 -34.80 28.54
N GLU A 420 35.68 -35.48 27.57
CA GLU A 420 36.41 -35.90 26.36
C GLU A 420 36.67 -34.71 25.42
N ARG A 421 35.69 -33.79 25.27
CA ARG A 421 35.87 -32.52 24.55
C ARG A 421 36.96 -31.63 25.17
N GLU A 422 36.96 -31.51 26.49
CA GLU A 422 38.00 -30.76 27.21
C GLU A 422 39.39 -31.38 27.02
N ARG A 423 39.48 -32.72 26.97
CA ARG A 423 40.72 -33.44 26.64
C ARG A 423 41.17 -33.19 25.20
N LYS A 424 40.25 -33.28 24.22
CA LYS A 424 40.59 -33.02 22.80
C LYS A 424 41.03 -31.55 22.59
N GLN A 425 40.37 -30.59 23.22
CA GLN A 425 40.78 -29.15 23.16
C GLN A 425 42.15 -28.92 23.81
N THR A 426 42.44 -29.58 24.92
CA THR A 426 43.73 -29.47 25.61
C THR A 426 44.86 -30.06 24.78
N MET A 427 44.60 -31.21 24.13
CA MET A 427 45.54 -31.82 23.22
C MET A 427 45.82 -30.98 21.98
N LYS A 428 44.77 -30.36 21.40
CA LYS A 428 44.88 -29.44 20.25
C LYS A 428 45.73 -28.21 20.60
N LYS A 429 45.48 -27.58 21.75
CA LYS A 429 46.24 -26.44 22.25
C LYS A 429 47.71 -26.81 22.58
N LYS A 430 47.98 -28.06 22.98
CA LYS A 430 49.32 -28.52 23.24
C LYS A 430 50.09 -28.74 21.92
N HIS A 431 49.45 -29.32 20.90
CA HIS A 431 50.04 -29.48 19.57
C HIS A 431 50.33 -28.17 18.86
N GLU A 432 49.44 -27.19 19.03
CA GLU A 432 49.65 -25.80 18.49
C GLU A 432 50.80 -25.09 19.20
N ARG A 433 51.09 -25.40 20.47
CA ARG A 433 52.25 -24.83 21.21
C ARG A 433 53.58 -25.53 20.93
N GLU A 434 53.55 -26.77 20.47
CA GLU A 434 54.75 -27.54 20.08
C GLU A 434 55.11 -27.31 18.60
N ALA A 435 54.25 -26.67 17.82
CA ALA A 435 54.44 -26.34 16.40
C ALA A 435 54.98 -24.94 16.17
N ILE A 436 55.13 -24.09 17.23
CA ILE A 436 55.75 -22.77 17.22
C ILE A 436 57.13 -22.88 17.85
#